data_92341497cc4c469ad4b5a7075c366618
#
_entry.id   92341497cc4c469ad4b5a7075c366618
#
_cell.length_a   1.000
_cell.length_b   1.000
_cell.length_c   1.000
_cell.angle_alpha   90.00
_cell.angle_beta   90.00
_cell.angle_gamma   90.00
#
_symmetry.space_group_name_H-M   'P 1'
#
loop_
_entity.id
_entity.type
_entity.pdbx_description
1 polymer ?
#
loop_
_entity_poly.entity_id
_entity_poly.type
_entity_poly.pdbx_seq_one_letter_code
_entity_poly.pdbx_strand_id
1 'polypeptide(L)' 'MTRFRLGTRGSPLALTQARMVRAALCTVHGWAEDDIEIVIIK' A
#
# COMPACT_ATOMS: atom_id res chain seq x y z
N MET A 1 6.34 7.08 -9.71
CA MET A 1 7.32 7.48 -8.70
C MET A 1 6.76 7.23 -7.31
N THR A 2 7.51 6.57 -6.44
CA THR A 2 7.01 6.19 -5.11
C THR A 2 6.99 7.40 -4.18
N ARG A 3 5.81 7.74 -3.65
CA ARG A 3 5.66 8.81 -2.65
C ARG A 3 5.60 8.29 -1.23
N PHE A 4 5.15 7.04 -1.09
CA PHE A 4 4.90 6.45 0.21
C PHE A 4 5.22 4.96 0.16
N ARG A 5 5.85 4.45 1.21
CA ARG A 5 6.12 3.01 1.34
C ARG A 5 5.28 2.47 2.49
N LEU A 6 4.50 1.44 2.20
CA LEU A 6 3.62 0.79 3.15
C LEU A 6 4.19 -0.56 3.54
N GLY A 7 4.66 -0.68 4.77
CA GLY A 7 5.20 -1.94 5.29
C GLY A 7 4.09 -2.89 5.69
N THR A 8 4.21 -4.16 5.31
CA THR A 8 3.24 -5.19 5.67
C THR A 8 3.91 -6.54 5.79
N ARG A 9 3.26 -7.46 6.50
CA ARG A 9 3.66 -8.87 6.50
C ARG A 9 3.23 -9.54 5.21
N GLY A 10 3.89 -10.67 4.86
CA GLY A 10 3.62 -11.38 3.63
C GLY A 10 2.42 -12.33 3.67
N SER A 11 1.61 -12.34 4.75
CA SER A 11 0.44 -13.20 4.81
C SER A 11 -0.66 -12.71 3.87
N PRO A 12 -1.52 -13.61 3.33
CA PRO A 12 -2.60 -13.20 2.44
C PRO A 12 -3.53 -12.14 3.05
N LEU A 13 -3.86 -12.28 4.33
CA LEU A 13 -4.72 -11.32 5.01
C LEU A 13 -4.03 -9.95 5.12
N ALA A 14 -2.77 -9.93 5.50
CA ALA A 14 -2.01 -8.69 5.63
C ALA A 14 -1.87 -7.98 4.28
N LEU A 15 -1.62 -8.74 3.20
CA LEU A 15 -1.52 -8.18 1.86
C LEU A 15 -2.85 -7.59 1.40
N THR A 16 -3.96 -8.26 1.69
CA THR A 16 -5.29 -7.75 1.37
C THR A 16 -5.55 -6.44 2.09
N GLN A 17 -5.23 -6.37 3.38
CA GLN A 17 -5.39 -5.14 4.17
C GLN A 17 -4.49 -4.02 3.65
N ALA A 18 -3.26 -4.33 3.28
CA ALA A 18 -2.34 -3.34 2.73
C ALA A 18 -2.86 -2.74 1.42
N ARG A 19 -3.44 -3.56 0.56
CA ARG A 19 -4.05 -3.09 -0.68
C ARG A 19 -5.25 -2.18 -0.42
N MET A 20 -6.05 -2.49 0.58
CA MET A 20 -7.18 -1.63 0.99
C MET A 20 -6.70 -0.28 1.50
N VAL A 21 -5.64 -0.28 2.30
CA VAL A 21 -5.04 0.96 2.80
C VAL A 21 -4.47 1.78 1.64
N ARG A 22 -3.78 1.12 0.70
CA ARG A 22 -3.26 1.79 -0.49
C ARG A 22 -4.38 2.48 -1.28
N ALA A 23 -5.46 1.77 -1.53
CA ALA A 23 -6.60 2.32 -2.27
C ALA A 23 -7.20 3.53 -1.54
N ALA A 24 -7.35 3.46 -0.23
CA ALA A 24 -7.85 4.56 0.57
C ALA A 24 -6.93 5.79 0.50
N LEU A 25 -5.63 5.57 0.61
CA LEU A 25 -4.64 6.67 0.50
C LEU A 25 -4.68 7.32 -0.88
N CYS A 26 -4.77 6.50 -1.93
CA CYS A 26 -4.88 7.04 -3.29
C CYS A 26 -6.12 7.92 -3.46
N THR A 27 -7.25 7.49 -2.91
CA THR A 27 -8.49 8.26 -2.98
C THR A 27 -8.39 9.58 -2.21
N VAL A 28 -7.87 9.53 -0.98
CA VAL A 28 -7.80 10.70 -0.10
C VAL A 28 -6.81 11.74 -0.65
N HIS A 29 -5.67 11.29 -1.18
CA HIS A 29 -4.61 12.18 -1.62
C HIS A 29 -4.61 12.45 -3.13
N GLY A 30 -5.47 11.78 -3.87
CA GLY A 30 -5.48 11.87 -5.34
C GLY A 30 -4.23 11.27 -5.97
N TRP A 31 -3.63 10.28 -5.33
CA TRP A 31 -2.44 9.60 -5.83
C TRP A 31 -2.79 8.44 -6.76
N ALA A 32 -1.87 8.09 -7.64
CA ALA A 32 -1.96 6.85 -8.41
C ALA A 32 -1.46 5.68 -7.55
N GLU A 33 -1.87 4.46 -7.87
CA GLU A 33 -1.41 3.27 -7.14
C GLU A 33 0.11 3.13 -7.19
N ASP A 34 0.74 3.53 -8.28
CA ASP A 34 2.20 3.49 -8.44
C ASP A 34 2.92 4.44 -7.47
N ASP A 35 2.21 5.38 -6.88
CA ASP A 35 2.79 6.30 -5.88
C ASP A 35 3.00 5.62 -4.54
N ILE A 36 2.39 4.46 -4.32
CA ILE A 36 2.50 3.72 -3.06
C ILE A 36 3.15 2.36 -3.33
N GLU A 37 4.27 2.12 -2.69
CA GLU A 37 4.96 0.83 -2.74
C GLU A 37 4.60 0.00 -1.52
N ILE A 38 4.11 -1.21 -1.73
CA ILE A 38 3.87 -2.17 -0.65
C ILE A 38 5.15 -2.96 -0.43
N VAL A 39 5.73 -2.82 0.76
CA VAL A 39 6.99 -3.48 1.13
C VAL A 39 6.69 -4.61 2.09
N ILE A 40 7.10 -5.82 1.73
CA ILE A 40 6.91 -6.99 2.58
C ILE A 40 8.04 -7.04 3.60
N ILE A 41 7.67 -7.01 4.87
CA ILE A 41 8.63 -7.09 5.98
C ILE A 41 8.61 -8.52 6.51
N LYS A 42 9.77 -9.14 6.50
CA LYS A 42 9.92 -10.52 7.01
C LYS A 42 10.32 -10.51 8.47
#